data_4f20e3e36092a4a9980458a264d57277
#
_entry.id   4f20e3e36092a4a9980458a264d57277
#
_cell.length_a   1.000
_cell.length_b   1.000
_cell.length_c   1.000
_cell.angle_alpha   90.00
_cell.angle_beta   90.00
_cell.angle_gamma   90.00
#
_symmetry.space_group_name_H-M   'P 1'
#
loop_
_entity.id
_entity.type
_entity.pdbx_description
1 polymer ?
#
loop_
_entity_poly.entity_id
_entity_poly.type
_entity_poly.pdbx_seq_one_letter_code
_entity_poly.pdbx_strand_id
1 'polypeptide(L)'
;ADLQGIVDLAKKIADLGDEIRLNSDYKRRVSVNVSVSTFVPKPHTPFQWSQFNTLAEINDKIQFLKDNLRGKDLSLDWNEPTVSLLEAVFARGDRRIADLLEQAWQLGARYDGWREMFDYELWQEAAQQVGFDLENYACREWNVEQRLPWDHLMTGVNKEYLQAEYDKALAEEVTSNCRYEDCSNCGVLEQLEARMSLIGVNSNEQ
;
A
#
# COMPACT_ATOMS: atom_id res chain seq x y z
N ALA A 1 -11.62 -4.85 -13.27
CA ALA A 1 -12.62 -5.36 -12.31
C ALA A 1 -12.66 -4.46 -11.07
N ASP A 2 -11.57 -4.31 -10.33
CA ASP A 2 -11.54 -3.67 -9.00
C ASP A 2 -11.93 -2.20 -9.01
N LEU A 3 -11.44 -1.42 -9.97
CA LEU A 3 -11.82 -0.01 -10.10
C LEU A 3 -13.32 0.16 -10.35
N GLN A 4 -13.93 -0.73 -11.13
CA GLN A 4 -15.38 -0.72 -11.33
C GLN A 4 -16.11 -1.08 -10.05
N GLY A 5 -15.58 -2.03 -9.27
CA GLY A 5 -16.13 -2.39 -7.96
C GLY A 5 -16.14 -1.21 -6.98
N ILE A 6 -15.10 -0.38 -6.97
CA ILE A 6 -15.06 0.87 -6.18
C ILE A 6 -16.18 1.81 -6.61
N VAL A 7 -16.34 2.02 -7.91
CA VAL A 7 -17.38 2.90 -8.48
C VAL A 7 -18.78 2.39 -8.13
N ASP A 8 -19.02 1.11 -8.31
CA ASP A 8 -20.34 0.49 -8.06
C ASP A 8 -20.71 0.54 -6.58
N LEU A 9 -19.73 0.27 -5.69
CA LEU A 9 -19.95 0.36 -4.24
C LEU A 9 -20.26 1.80 -3.82
N ALA A 10 -19.51 2.78 -4.30
CA ALA A 10 -19.72 4.19 -3.96
C ALA A 10 -21.13 4.67 -4.40
N LYS A 11 -21.55 4.32 -5.61
CA LYS A 11 -22.88 4.65 -6.13
C LYS A 11 -23.99 3.97 -5.31
N LYS A 12 -23.82 2.67 -5.02
CA LYS A 12 -24.78 1.92 -4.21
C LYS A 12 -24.96 2.52 -2.81
N ILE A 13 -23.87 3.00 -2.18
CA ILE A 13 -23.96 3.66 -0.87
C ILE A 13 -24.68 5.01 -0.99
N ALA A 14 -24.41 5.79 -2.04
CA ALA A 14 -25.10 7.06 -2.27
C ALA A 14 -26.61 6.86 -2.50
N ASP A 15 -26.99 5.88 -3.34
CA ASP A 15 -28.38 5.53 -3.62
C ASP A 15 -29.11 5.08 -2.35
N LEU A 16 -28.49 4.24 -1.53
CA LEU A 16 -29.03 3.81 -0.23
C LEU A 16 -29.23 4.99 0.72
N GLY A 17 -28.27 5.93 0.74
CA GLY A 17 -28.37 7.17 1.52
C GLY A 17 -29.56 8.03 1.10
N ASP A 18 -29.82 8.16 -0.19
CA ASP A 18 -30.97 8.87 -0.73
C ASP A 18 -32.30 8.15 -0.41
N GLU A 19 -32.34 6.83 -0.50
CA GLU A 19 -33.50 6.03 -0.12
C GLU A 19 -33.88 6.22 1.36
N ILE A 20 -32.89 6.16 2.26
CA ILE A 20 -33.10 6.40 3.69
C ILE A 20 -33.60 7.84 3.93
N ARG A 21 -33.04 8.82 3.25
CA ARG A 21 -33.45 10.23 3.35
C ARG A 21 -34.91 10.44 2.93
N LEU A 22 -35.36 9.74 1.89
CA LEU A 22 -36.73 9.84 1.40
C LEU A 22 -37.74 9.16 2.34
N ASN A 23 -37.35 8.04 2.96
CA ASN A 23 -38.23 7.19 3.75
C ASN A 23 -38.15 7.42 5.27
N SER A 24 -37.38 8.42 5.72
CA SER A 24 -37.25 8.74 7.16
C SER A 24 -37.34 10.25 7.42
N ASP A 25 -37.35 10.63 8.69
CA ASP A 25 -37.27 12.03 9.12
C ASP A 25 -35.88 12.64 8.94
N TYR A 26 -34.88 11.84 8.58
CA TYR A 26 -33.53 12.29 8.28
C TYR A 26 -33.49 13.00 6.93
N LYS A 27 -33.35 14.33 6.97
CA LYS A 27 -33.43 15.17 5.75
C LYS A 27 -32.06 15.63 5.22
N ARG A 28 -30.96 15.31 5.94
CA ARG A 28 -29.62 15.66 5.44
C ARG A 28 -29.24 14.78 4.28
N ARG A 29 -28.56 15.36 3.30
CA ARG A 29 -27.99 14.65 2.16
C ARG A 29 -26.81 13.81 2.64
N VAL A 30 -26.72 12.58 2.16
CA VAL A 30 -25.58 11.71 2.41
C VAL A 30 -24.52 12.01 1.36
N SER A 31 -23.29 12.28 1.80
CA SER A 31 -22.14 12.44 0.93
C SER A 31 -21.21 11.25 1.12
N VAL A 32 -20.77 10.66 0.02
CA VAL A 32 -19.80 9.56 0.00
C VAL A 32 -18.45 10.08 -0.46
N ASN A 33 -17.47 9.99 0.41
CA ASN A 33 -16.09 10.31 0.08
C ASN A 33 -15.32 9.03 -0.21
N VAL A 34 -14.84 8.90 -1.45
CA VAL A 34 -14.02 7.77 -1.91
C VAL A 34 -12.56 8.20 -1.79
N SER A 35 -11.81 7.58 -0.89
CA SER A 35 -10.37 7.80 -0.76
C SER A 35 -9.62 6.59 -1.28
N VAL A 36 -8.74 6.80 -2.26
CA VAL A 36 -7.92 5.76 -2.84
C VAL A 36 -6.44 6.06 -2.66
N SER A 37 -5.68 5.04 -2.32
CA SER A 37 -4.22 5.13 -2.20
C SER A 37 -3.56 4.24 -3.23
N THR A 38 -2.47 4.71 -3.82
CA THR A 38 -1.64 3.87 -4.67
C THR A 38 -1.02 2.76 -3.83
N PHE A 39 -1.14 1.52 -4.30
CA PHE A 39 -0.53 0.39 -3.63
C PHE A 39 0.99 0.45 -3.75
N VAL A 40 1.69 0.50 -2.62
CA VAL A 40 3.15 0.46 -2.53
C VAL A 40 3.57 -0.84 -1.89
N PRO A 41 4.20 -1.77 -2.62
CA PRO A 41 4.74 -3.00 -2.05
C PRO A 41 5.77 -2.69 -0.96
N LYS A 42 5.61 -3.27 0.22
CA LYS A 42 6.50 -3.03 1.37
C LYS A 42 7.38 -4.22 1.67
N PRO A 43 8.63 -4.01 2.12
CA PRO A 43 9.48 -5.06 2.68
C PRO A 43 8.77 -5.88 3.75
N HIS A 44 9.11 -7.15 3.85
CA HIS A 44 8.58 -8.08 4.86
C HIS A 44 7.05 -8.21 4.89
N THR A 45 6.41 -8.01 3.73
CA THR A 45 4.98 -8.28 3.52
C THR A 45 4.79 -9.32 2.42
N PRO A 46 3.65 -10.01 2.33
CA PRO A 46 3.39 -10.97 1.27
C PRO A 46 3.59 -10.40 -0.14
N PHE A 47 3.24 -9.14 -0.37
CA PHE A 47 3.36 -8.48 -1.67
C PHE A 47 4.72 -7.81 -1.93
N GLN A 48 5.75 -8.08 -1.14
CA GLN A 48 7.08 -7.47 -1.32
C GLN A 48 7.74 -7.75 -2.68
N TRP A 49 7.36 -8.83 -3.36
CA TRP A 49 7.86 -9.20 -4.69
C TRP A 49 7.12 -8.49 -5.83
N SER A 50 5.90 -8.02 -5.58
CA SER A 50 5.07 -7.36 -6.59
C SER A 50 5.71 -6.07 -7.10
N GLN A 51 5.45 -5.73 -8.34
CA GLN A 51 5.85 -4.45 -8.89
C GLN A 51 4.94 -3.31 -8.39
N PHE A 52 5.48 -2.12 -8.35
CA PHE A 52 4.71 -0.89 -8.25
C PHE A 52 4.22 -0.51 -9.67
N ASN A 53 3.03 0.04 -9.81
CA ASN A 53 2.53 0.50 -11.09
C ASN A 53 3.33 1.72 -11.60
N THR A 54 3.48 1.85 -12.91
CA THR A 54 4.07 3.04 -13.52
C THR A 54 3.20 4.29 -13.25
N LEU A 55 3.80 5.47 -13.33
CA LEU A 55 3.03 6.73 -13.19
C LEU A 55 1.92 6.83 -14.25
N ALA A 56 2.15 6.33 -15.46
CA ALA A 56 1.14 6.31 -16.52
C ALA A 56 -0.06 5.44 -16.11
N GLU A 57 0.17 4.21 -15.64
CA GLU A 57 -0.89 3.31 -15.19
C GLU A 57 -1.67 3.87 -14.00
N ILE A 58 -0.98 4.52 -13.04
CA ILE A 58 -1.63 5.15 -11.89
C ILE A 58 -2.53 6.29 -12.35
N ASN A 59 -2.04 7.16 -13.23
CA ASN A 59 -2.81 8.28 -13.77
C ASN A 59 -4.03 7.82 -14.56
N ASP A 60 -3.91 6.76 -15.36
CA ASP A 60 -5.04 6.15 -16.08
C ASP A 60 -6.11 5.61 -15.12
N LYS A 61 -5.70 4.96 -14.04
CA LYS A 61 -6.61 4.47 -13.00
C LYS A 61 -7.32 5.61 -12.27
N ILE A 62 -6.60 6.67 -11.91
CA ILE A 62 -7.18 7.86 -11.29
C ILE A 62 -8.16 8.53 -12.25
N GLN A 63 -7.80 8.67 -13.54
CA GLN A 63 -8.67 9.26 -14.54
C GLN A 63 -9.95 8.45 -14.72
N PHE A 64 -9.86 7.12 -14.75
CA PHE A 64 -11.03 6.26 -14.78
C PHE A 64 -11.97 6.52 -13.59
N LEU A 65 -11.43 6.62 -12.38
CA LEU A 65 -12.23 6.92 -11.18
C LEU A 65 -12.86 8.29 -11.24
N LYS A 66 -12.12 9.34 -11.67
CA LYS A 66 -12.64 10.69 -11.86
C LYS A 66 -13.81 10.74 -12.84
N ASP A 67 -13.73 9.97 -13.92
CA ASP A 67 -14.76 9.96 -14.95
C ASP A 67 -16.04 9.24 -14.50
N ASN A 68 -15.91 8.25 -13.62
CA ASN A 68 -17.01 7.40 -13.19
C ASN A 68 -17.62 7.79 -11.83
N LEU A 69 -16.91 8.57 -11.00
CA LEU A 69 -17.36 9.05 -9.68
C LEU A 69 -17.84 10.52 -9.74
N ARG A 70 -18.58 10.87 -10.79
CA ARG A 70 -19.16 12.21 -10.96
C ARG A 70 -20.52 12.28 -10.28
N GLY A 71 -20.73 13.27 -9.43
CA GLY A 71 -22.02 13.48 -8.75
C GLY A 71 -21.90 14.50 -7.63
N LYS A 72 -23.02 15.09 -7.22
CA LYS A 72 -23.04 16.08 -6.13
C LYS A 72 -22.75 15.48 -4.77
N ASP A 73 -22.97 14.19 -4.63
CA ASP A 73 -22.87 13.46 -3.37
C ASP A 73 -21.69 12.49 -3.35
N LEU A 74 -20.83 12.52 -4.39
CA LEU A 74 -19.63 11.74 -4.52
C LEU A 74 -18.42 12.68 -4.59
N SER A 75 -17.41 12.39 -3.79
CA SER A 75 -16.09 13.02 -3.87
C SER A 75 -15.00 11.96 -3.95
N LEU A 76 -13.91 12.27 -4.62
CA LEU A 76 -12.77 11.38 -4.81
C LEU A 76 -11.49 12.08 -4.33
N ASP A 77 -10.80 11.43 -3.41
CA ASP A 77 -9.46 11.80 -2.96
C ASP A 77 -8.46 10.71 -3.34
N TRP A 78 -7.24 11.09 -3.67
CA TRP A 78 -6.14 10.17 -3.96
C TRP A 78 -4.80 10.73 -3.53
N ASN A 79 -3.83 9.82 -3.30
CA ASN A 79 -2.44 10.22 -3.05
C ASN A 79 -1.79 10.69 -4.35
N GLU A 80 -0.92 11.71 -4.24
CA GLU A 80 -0.13 12.19 -5.38
C GLU A 80 0.74 11.04 -5.94
N PRO A 81 0.62 10.70 -7.24
CA PRO A 81 1.34 9.57 -7.83
C PRO A 81 2.85 9.64 -7.68
N THR A 82 3.44 10.83 -7.79
CA THR A 82 4.88 11.06 -7.69
C THR A 82 5.39 10.91 -6.26
N VAL A 83 4.60 11.27 -5.26
CA VAL A 83 4.89 10.99 -3.84
C VAL A 83 4.89 9.47 -3.60
N SER A 84 3.88 8.77 -4.13
CA SER A 84 3.79 7.31 -4.01
C SER A 84 4.93 6.59 -4.74
N LEU A 85 5.40 7.14 -5.86
CA LEU A 85 6.58 6.63 -6.57
C LEU A 85 7.83 6.72 -5.69
N LEU A 86 8.09 7.88 -5.08
CA LEU A 86 9.23 8.04 -4.18
C LEU A 86 9.12 7.16 -2.95
N GLU A 87 7.93 7.02 -2.39
CA GLU A 87 7.68 6.07 -1.30
C GLU A 87 8.07 4.63 -1.71
N ALA A 88 7.71 4.22 -2.94
CA ALA A 88 8.09 2.92 -3.48
C ALA A 88 9.60 2.80 -3.68
N VAL A 89 10.26 3.84 -4.18
CA VAL A 89 11.72 3.91 -4.32
C VAL A 89 12.39 3.69 -2.97
N PHE A 90 11.99 4.42 -1.93
CA PHE A 90 12.58 4.32 -0.60
C PHE A 90 12.28 2.98 0.09
N ALA A 91 11.05 2.48 -0.05
CA ALA A 91 10.67 1.21 0.54
C ALA A 91 11.38 0.01 -0.10
N ARG A 92 11.71 0.09 -1.38
CA ARG A 92 12.18 -1.05 -2.19
C ARG A 92 13.65 -0.94 -2.62
N GLY A 93 14.28 0.17 -2.33
CA GLY A 93 15.64 0.44 -2.78
C GLY A 93 16.72 -0.20 -1.93
N ASP A 94 17.93 0.00 -2.35
CA ASP A 94 19.15 -0.44 -1.70
C ASP A 94 20.01 0.74 -1.22
N ARG A 95 21.27 0.49 -0.85
CA ARG A 95 22.18 1.51 -0.32
C ARG A 95 22.42 2.70 -1.23
N ARG A 96 22.20 2.57 -2.54
CA ARG A 96 22.34 3.67 -3.52
C ARG A 96 21.30 4.78 -3.31
N ILE A 97 20.24 4.51 -2.56
CA ILE A 97 19.29 5.56 -2.13
C ILE A 97 19.99 6.63 -1.28
N ALA A 98 21.08 6.30 -0.57
CA ALA A 98 21.81 7.29 0.20
C ALA A 98 22.38 8.41 -0.68
N ASP A 99 22.92 8.05 -1.85
CA ASP A 99 23.48 9.01 -2.81
C ASP A 99 22.36 9.90 -3.37
N LEU A 100 21.20 9.31 -3.67
CA LEU A 100 20.01 10.03 -4.13
C LEU A 100 19.51 11.03 -3.07
N LEU A 101 19.41 10.59 -1.80
CA LEU A 101 18.98 11.42 -0.69
C LEU A 101 19.95 12.59 -0.44
N GLU A 102 21.26 12.32 -0.45
CA GLU A 102 22.27 13.34 -0.28
C GLU A 102 22.19 14.38 -1.40
N GLN A 103 22.07 13.94 -2.65
CA GLN A 103 21.96 14.82 -3.80
C GLN A 103 20.67 15.67 -3.76
N ALA A 104 19.52 15.07 -3.46
CA ALA A 104 18.27 15.80 -3.31
C ALA A 104 18.36 16.84 -2.18
N TRP A 105 18.99 16.48 -1.07
CA TRP A 105 19.25 17.42 0.03
C TRP A 105 20.16 18.58 -0.40
N GLN A 106 21.21 18.35 -1.18
CA GLN A 106 22.09 19.39 -1.72
C GLN A 106 21.36 20.34 -2.68
N LEU A 107 20.42 19.82 -3.47
CA LEU A 107 19.56 20.60 -4.37
C LEU A 107 18.48 21.39 -3.62
N GLY A 108 18.26 21.11 -2.35
CA GLY A 108 17.35 21.89 -1.52
C GLY A 108 16.08 21.17 -1.05
N ALA A 109 15.94 19.86 -1.30
CA ALA A 109 14.82 19.09 -0.77
C ALA A 109 14.75 19.22 0.76
N ARG A 110 13.60 19.65 1.26
CA ARG A 110 13.30 19.84 2.68
C ARG A 110 11.82 19.68 2.92
N TYR A 111 11.46 18.95 3.97
CA TYR A 111 10.08 18.83 4.43
C TYR A 111 9.11 18.25 3.39
N ASP A 112 9.55 17.28 2.57
CA ASP A 112 8.76 16.68 1.48
C ASP A 112 7.48 15.94 1.96
N GLY A 113 7.31 15.76 3.28
CA GLY A 113 6.04 15.33 3.87
C GLY A 113 4.92 16.37 3.78
N TRP A 114 5.27 17.62 3.47
CA TRP A 114 4.30 18.71 3.28
C TRP A 114 4.10 18.94 1.79
N ARG A 115 2.86 18.83 1.33
CA ARG A 115 2.51 18.90 -0.10
C ARG A 115 3.04 20.16 -0.78
N GLU A 116 3.01 21.29 -0.11
CA GLU A 116 3.49 22.59 -0.59
C GLU A 116 5.01 22.70 -0.68
N MET A 117 5.73 21.79 -0.03
CA MET A 117 7.20 21.75 -0.03
C MET A 117 7.76 20.68 -0.96
N PHE A 118 6.90 19.75 -1.38
CA PHE A 118 7.29 18.63 -2.22
C PHE A 118 7.53 19.09 -3.66
N ASP A 119 8.71 18.85 -4.17
CA ASP A 119 9.10 19.16 -5.55
C ASP A 119 9.63 17.90 -6.25
N TYR A 120 8.83 17.33 -7.13
CA TYR A 120 9.21 16.12 -7.85
C TYR A 120 10.29 16.35 -8.90
N GLU A 121 10.34 17.55 -9.52
CA GLU A 121 11.35 17.90 -10.53
C GLU A 121 12.76 17.92 -9.88
N LEU A 122 12.86 18.40 -8.65
CA LEU A 122 14.09 18.35 -7.87
C LEU A 122 14.56 16.90 -7.63
N TRP A 123 13.65 15.97 -7.34
CA TRP A 123 13.98 14.56 -7.19
C TRP A 123 14.42 13.91 -8.50
N GLN A 124 13.82 14.29 -9.63
CA GLN A 124 14.24 13.84 -10.95
C GLN A 124 15.64 14.35 -11.29
N GLU A 125 15.95 15.62 -10.99
CA GLU A 125 17.27 16.20 -11.17
C GLU A 125 18.31 15.49 -10.30
N ALA A 126 18.02 15.26 -9.02
CA ALA A 126 18.90 14.51 -8.11
C ALA A 126 19.19 13.11 -8.66
N ALA A 127 18.14 12.39 -9.10
CA ALA A 127 18.27 11.06 -9.67
C ALA A 127 19.14 11.05 -10.93
N GLN A 128 18.96 12.03 -11.81
CA GLN A 128 19.79 12.18 -13.01
C GLN A 128 21.25 12.39 -12.67
N GLN A 129 21.56 13.24 -11.69
CA GLN A 129 22.93 13.57 -11.30
C GLN A 129 23.68 12.38 -10.70
N VAL A 130 23.00 11.50 -9.97
CA VAL A 130 23.59 10.27 -9.40
C VAL A 130 23.40 9.02 -10.27
N GLY A 131 22.81 9.17 -11.47
CA GLY A 131 22.57 8.03 -12.38
C GLY A 131 21.55 7.02 -11.81
N PHE A 132 20.55 7.49 -11.08
CA PHE A 132 19.52 6.67 -10.48
C PHE A 132 18.20 6.75 -11.27
N ASP A 133 17.59 5.61 -11.58
CA ASP A 133 16.30 5.55 -12.30
C ASP A 133 15.17 5.27 -11.30
N LEU A 134 14.40 6.31 -10.99
CA LEU A 134 13.32 6.25 -9.99
C LEU A 134 12.25 5.22 -10.37
N GLU A 135 11.77 5.23 -11.63
CA GLU A 135 10.73 4.30 -12.06
C GLU A 135 11.23 2.86 -12.08
N ASN A 136 12.42 2.61 -12.60
CA ASN A 136 12.99 1.26 -12.62
C ASN A 136 13.09 0.67 -11.20
N TYR A 137 13.50 1.48 -10.22
CA TYR A 137 13.57 1.04 -8.84
C TYR A 137 12.21 0.75 -8.22
N ALA A 138 11.23 1.60 -8.44
CA ALA A 138 9.89 1.43 -7.91
C ALA A 138 9.15 0.27 -8.60
N CYS A 139 9.18 0.23 -9.94
CA CYS A 139 8.39 -0.69 -10.76
C CYS A 139 9.05 -2.06 -10.96
N ARG A 140 10.26 -2.27 -10.43
CA ARG A 140 10.95 -3.55 -10.55
C ARG A 140 10.12 -4.68 -9.94
N GLU A 141 9.89 -5.72 -10.70
CA GLU A 141 9.38 -7.00 -10.20
C GLU A 141 10.54 -7.83 -9.64
N TRP A 142 10.32 -8.46 -8.49
CA TRP A 142 11.27 -9.35 -7.86
C TRP A 142 10.81 -10.79 -8.00
N ASN A 143 11.73 -11.67 -8.38
CA ASN A 143 11.48 -13.09 -8.26
C ASN A 143 11.65 -13.52 -6.80
N VAL A 144 10.80 -14.42 -6.31
CA VAL A 144 10.85 -14.95 -4.94
C VAL A 144 12.19 -15.61 -4.59
N GLU A 145 12.89 -16.17 -5.58
CA GLU A 145 14.21 -16.78 -5.42
C GLU A 145 15.35 -15.73 -5.32
N GLN A 146 15.09 -14.49 -5.69
CA GLN A 146 16.10 -13.43 -5.62
C GLN A 146 16.31 -12.98 -4.20
N ARG A 147 17.56 -12.58 -3.89
CA ARG A 147 17.87 -11.88 -2.67
C ARG A 147 17.38 -10.45 -2.75
N LEU A 148 16.53 -10.08 -1.80
CA LEU A 148 16.00 -8.74 -1.68
C LEU A 148 16.95 -7.82 -0.90
N PRO A 149 16.95 -6.51 -1.13
CA PRO A 149 17.81 -5.56 -0.43
C PRO A 149 17.69 -5.62 1.10
N TRP A 150 16.53 -5.98 1.61
CA TRP A 150 16.20 -6.05 3.04
C TRP A 150 16.28 -7.46 3.66
N ASP A 151 16.65 -8.50 2.92
CA ASP A 151 16.74 -9.89 3.43
C ASP A 151 17.76 -10.07 4.56
N HIS A 152 18.60 -9.08 4.81
CA HIS A 152 19.55 -9.06 5.93
C HIS A 152 18.93 -8.56 7.24
N LEU A 153 17.70 -8.07 7.21
CA LEU A 153 16.95 -7.59 8.37
C LEU A 153 15.97 -8.67 8.82
N MET A 154 16.03 -9.05 10.08
CA MET A 154 15.13 -10.03 10.66
C MET A 154 13.94 -9.32 11.33
N THR A 155 12.73 -9.68 10.93
CA THR A 155 11.48 -9.14 11.50
C THR A 155 10.73 -10.16 12.35
N GLY A 156 11.25 -11.38 12.45
CA GLY A 156 10.59 -12.49 13.13
C GLY A 156 9.63 -13.28 12.23
N VAL A 157 9.33 -12.79 11.02
CA VAL A 157 8.46 -13.49 10.06
C VAL A 157 9.30 -14.21 9.02
N ASN A 158 9.02 -15.50 8.80
CA ASN A 158 9.72 -16.33 7.83
C ASN A 158 9.38 -15.93 6.40
N LYS A 159 10.37 -15.98 5.50
CA LYS A 159 10.19 -15.68 4.07
C LYS A 159 9.23 -16.66 3.40
N GLU A 160 9.32 -17.92 3.76
CA GLU A 160 8.46 -19.01 3.28
C GLU A 160 7.00 -18.77 3.65
N TYR A 161 6.74 -18.27 4.84
CA TYR A 161 5.40 -17.86 5.25
C TYR A 161 4.86 -16.69 4.41
N LEU A 162 5.69 -15.66 4.18
CA LEU A 162 5.29 -14.53 3.33
C LEU A 162 5.00 -14.97 1.90
N GLN A 163 5.77 -15.94 1.37
CA GLN A 163 5.52 -16.50 0.04
C GLN A 163 4.19 -17.28 0.01
N ALA A 164 3.95 -18.13 1.00
CA ALA A 164 2.68 -18.88 1.08
C ALA A 164 1.46 -17.94 1.17
N GLU A 165 1.58 -16.85 1.92
CA GLU A 165 0.53 -15.83 2.00
C GLU A 165 0.36 -15.04 0.69
N TYR A 166 1.44 -14.82 -0.06
CA TYR A 166 1.38 -14.22 -1.38
C TYR A 166 0.63 -15.14 -2.36
N ASP A 167 0.95 -16.44 -2.37
CA ASP A 167 0.29 -17.41 -3.25
C ASP A 167 -1.19 -17.56 -2.91
N LYS A 168 -1.56 -17.59 -1.62
CA LYS A 168 -2.95 -17.58 -1.16
C LYS A 168 -3.69 -16.32 -1.60
N ALA A 169 -3.05 -15.15 -1.45
CA ALA A 169 -3.66 -13.89 -1.86
C ALA A 169 -3.97 -13.87 -3.36
N LEU A 170 -3.09 -14.43 -4.20
CA LEU A 170 -3.33 -14.57 -5.64
C LEU A 170 -4.43 -15.59 -5.96
N ALA A 171 -4.63 -16.58 -5.09
CA ALA A 171 -5.71 -17.57 -5.19
C ALA A 171 -7.03 -17.10 -4.54
N GLU A 172 -7.09 -15.86 -4.02
CA GLU A 172 -8.24 -15.32 -3.28
C GLU A 172 -8.58 -16.13 -2.02
N GLU A 173 -7.59 -16.80 -1.42
CA GLU A 173 -7.71 -17.56 -0.20
C GLU A 173 -7.42 -16.70 1.04
N VAL A 174 -8.12 -16.99 2.14
CA VAL A 174 -7.98 -16.27 3.42
C VAL A 174 -7.24 -17.13 4.44
N THR A 175 -6.25 -16.55 5.09
CA THR A 175 -5.60 -17.18 6.24
C THR A 175 -6.37 -16.86 7.52
N SER A 176 -6.63 -17.88 8.32
CA SER A 176 -7.31 -17.73 9.60
C SER A 176 -6.48 -16.91 10.61
N ASN A 177 -7.20 -16.24 11.52
CA ASN A 177 -6.55 -15.40 12.52
C ASN A 177 -6.03 -16.26 13.67
N CYS A 178 -4.71 -16.43 13.78
CA CYS A 178 -4.05 -17.24 14.81
C CYS A 178 -4.30 -16.77 16.26
N ARG A 179 -4.94 -15.63 16.47
CA ARG A 179 -5.39 -15.19 17.80
C ARG A 179 -6.61 -15.98 18.29
N TYR A 180 -7.41 -16.50 17.39
CA TYR A 180 -8.67 -17.19 17.67
C TYR A 180 -8.66 -18.65 17.20
N GLU A 181 -7.69 -19.02 16.38
CA GLU A 181 -7.56 -20.32 15.74
C GLU A 181 -6.12 -20.83 15.83
N ASP A 182 -5.79 -21.88 15.09
CA ASP A 182 -4.46 -22.50 15.13
C ASP A 182 -3.34 -21.55 14.65
N CYS A 183 -2.15 -21.78 15.17
CA CYS A 183 -0.94 -21.02 14.79
C CYS A 183 -0.65 -21.17 13.29
N SER A 184 -0.46 -20.07 12.60
CA SER A 184 -0.13 -20.04 11.16
C SER A 184 1.36 -20.32 10.86
N ASN A 185 2.19 -20.61 11.86
CA ASN A 185 3.63 -20.89 11.73
C ASN A 185 4.42 -19.80 11.00
N CYS A 186 4.08 -18.53 11.25
CA CYS A 186 4.74 -17.39 10.61
C CYS A 186 6.22 -17.20 11.05
N GLY A 187 6.68 -17.88 12.08
CA GLY A 187 8.04 -17.78 12.63
C GLY A 187 8.18 -16.87 13.85
N VAL A 188 7.23 -15.96 14.09
CA VAL A 188 7.31 -14.95 15.17
C VAL A 188 7.51 -15.59 16.55
N LEU A 189 6.83 -16.70 16.85
CA LEU A 189 6.94 -17.36 18.14
C LEU A 189 8.34 -17.93 18.39
N GLU A 190 8.96 -18.49 17.35
CA GLU A 190 10.28 -19.11 17.42
C GLU A 190 11.40 -18.07 17.42
N GLN A 191 11.35 -17.13 16.45
CA GLN A 191 12.44 -16.19 16.22
C GLN A 191 12.51 -15.06 17.25
N LEU A 192 11.38 -14.67 17.83
CA LEU A 192 11.30 -13.59 18.83
C LEU A 192 11.05 -14.12 20.25
N GLU A 193 11.10 -15.44 20.45
CA GLU A 193 10.77 -16.08 21.75
C GLU A 193 9.43 -15.59 22.31
N ALA A 194 8.50 -15.24 21.41
CA ALA A 194 7.20 -14.69 21.78
C ALA A 194 6.26 -15.82 22.28
N ARG A 195 5.28 -15.45 23.07
CA ARG A 195 4.22 -16.37 23.51
C ARG A 195 2.90 -15.99 22.86
N MET A 196 2.21 -16.99 22.33
CA MET A 196 0.87 -16.79 21.80
C MET A 196 -0.13 -16.67 22.96
N SER A 197 -0.92 -15.59 22.95
CA SER A 197 -2.04 -15.40 23.86
C SER A 197 -3.34 -15.55 23.09
N LEU A 198 -3.98 -16.70 23.17
CA LEU A 198 -5.28 -16.94 22.56
C LEU A 198 -6.39 -16.30 23.41
N ILE A 199 -7.31 -15.60 22.78
CA ILE A 199 -8.52 -15.10 23.46
C ILE A 199 -9.46 -16.28 23.69
N GLY A 200 -9.79 -16.52 24.97
CA GLY A 200 -10.73 -17.57 25.37
C GLY A 200 -10.11 -18.91 25.77
N VAL A 201 -8.79 -19.08 25.70
CA VAL A 201 -8.12 -20.22 26.31
C VAL A 201 -7.83 -19.88 27.76
N ASN A 202 -8.55 -20.51 28.69
CA ASN A 202 -8.27 -20.42 30.11
C ASN A 202 -6.86 -20.95 30.39
N SER A 203 -6.00 -20.11 30.98
CA SER A 203 -4.62 -20.40 31.35
C SER A 203 -4.45 -21.43 32.50
N ASN A 204 -5.39 -22.34 32.66
CA ASN A 204 -5.43 -23.31 33.76
C ASN A 204 -5.07 -24.77 33.37
N GLU A 205 -4.49 -24.97 32.16
CA GLU A 205 -3.94 -26.28 31.79
C GLU A 205 -2.48 -26.12 31.36
N GLN A 206 -1.59 -25.95 32.34
CA GLN A 206 -0.19 -26.43 32.31
C GLN A 206 0.28 -26.69 33.71
#